data_8a7860110d5b5adaf1b4231992c0e27d
#
_entry.id   8a7860110d5b5adaf1b4231992c0e27d
#
_cell.length_a   1.000
_cell.length_b   1.000
_cell.length_c   1.000
_cell.angle_alpha   90.00
_cell.angle_beta   90.00
_cell.angle_gamma   90.00
#
_symmetry.space_group_name_H-M   'P 1'
#
loop_
_entity.id
_entity.type
_entity.pdbx_description
1 polymer ?
#
loop_
_entity_poly.entity_id
_entity_poly.type
_entity_poly.pdbx_seq_one_letter_code
_entity_poly.pdbx_strand_id
1 'polypeptide(L)'
;MKIYQQIGLYEYLYEMPIIQVAIDGIEADDLIGHIVHQDYYSGWQKIIVSSDKDFFQLVSDETSVYRPIQDTFISVITLLEQDKIHPNNYALARAMVGDKSDNLAGVPRIGMKTVAKLFPYLSESKQYDAD
;
A
#
# COMPACT_ATOMS: atom_id res chain seq x y z
N MET A 1 -6.97 -29.17 -6.75
CA MET A 1 -6.59 -28.33 -7.91
C MET A 1 -5.76 -27.11 -7.52
N LYS A 2 -6.11 -26.34 -6.48
CA LYS A 2 -5.33 -25.16 -6.04
C LYS A 2 -3.86 -25.46 -5.66
N ILE A 3 -3.60 -26.55 -4.93
CA ILE A 3 -2.24 -26.88 -4.43
C ILE A 3 -1.26 -27.17 -5.59
N TYR A 4 -1.68 -27.92 -6.60
CA TYR A 4 -0.82 -28.21 -7.78
C TYR A 4 -0.50 -26.95 -8.59
N GLN A 5 -1.44 -26.00 -8.66
CA GLN A 5 -1.20 -24.70 -9.32
C GLN A 5 -0.19 -23.86 -8.53
N GLN A 6 -0.26 -23.90 -7.21
CA GLN A 6 0.71 -23.19 -6.35
C GLN A 6 2.11 -23.79 -6.48
N ILE A 7 2.23 -25.12 -6.43
CA ILE A 7 3.51 -25.81 -6.61
C ILE A 7 4.11 -25.46 -7.98
N GLY A 8 3.32 -25.61 -9.06
CA GLY A 8 3.79 -25.28 -10.41
C GLY A 8 4.18 -23.80 -10.57
N LEU A 9 3.52 -22.88 -9.88
CA LEU A 9 3.90 -21.48 -9.85
C LEU A 9 5.25 -21.29 -9.14
N TYR A 10 5.46 -21.92 -7.98
CA TYR A 10 6.73 -21.87 -7.28
C TYR A 10 7.89 -22.42 -8.12
N GLU A 11 7.69 -23.57 -8.76
CA GLU A 11 8.68 -24.18 -9.66
C GLU A 11 9.00 -23.25 -10.83
N TYR A 12 7.99 -22.65 -11.45
CA TYR A 12 8.17 -21.71 -12.54
C TYR A 12 8.93 -20.45 -12.11
N LEU A 13 8.57 -19.88 -10.96
CA LEU A 13 9.22 -18.70 -10.42
C LEU A 13 10.69 -18.98 -10.02
N TYR A 14 11.02 -20.23 -9.65
CA TYR A 14 12.37 -20.61 -9.29
C TYR A 14 13.34 -20.58 -10.49
N GLU A 15 12.83 -20.78 -11.70
CA GLU A 15 13.59 -20.71 -12.96
C GLU A 15 13.76 -19.27 -13.47
N MET A 16 13.05 -18.31 -12.89
CA MET A 16 13.14 -16.91 -13.28
C MET A 16 14.23 -16.16 -12.46
N PRO A 17 14.83 -15.09 -13.03
CA PRO A 17 15.79 -14.25 -12.31
C PRO A 17 15.10 -13.31 -11.31
N ILE A 18 14.38 -13.89 -10.35
CA ILE A 18 13.66 -13.19 -9.30
C ILE A 18 14.07 -13.70 -7.92
N ILE A 19 13.87 -12.89 -6.91
CA ILE A 19 14.09 -13.26 -5.52
C ILE A 19 12.73 -13.56 -4.90
N GLN A 20 12.55 -14.80 -4.41
CA GLN A 20 11.40 -15.19 -3.62
C GLN A 20 11.77 -15.10 -2.13
N VAL A 21 10.97 -14.38 -1.35
CA VAL A 21 11.20 -14.25 0.09
C VAL A 21 9.94 -14.69 0.84
N ALA A 22 10.14 -15.55 1.82
CA ALA A 22 9.11 -15.95 2.78
C ALA A 22 9.76 -16.02 4.16
N ILE A 23 9.11 -15.43 5.16
CA ILE A 23 9.59 -15.40 6.55
C ILE A 23 8.45 -15.89 7.42
N ASP A 24 8.69 -16.91 8.24
CA ASP A 24 7.69 -17.46 9.13
C ASP A 24 7.20 -16.40 10.13
N GLY A 25 5.87 -16.25 10.22
CA GLY A 25 5.22 -15.31 11.11
C GLY A 25 5.27 -13.84 10.69
N ILE A 26 5.75 -13.55 9.51
CA ILE A 26 5.74 -12.20 8.90
C ILE A 26 4.81 -12.20 7.69
N GLU A 27 3.93 -11.24 7.59
CA GLU A 27 3.06 -11.06 6.45
C GLU A 27 3.83 -10.42 5.27
N ALA A 28 3.35 -10.66 4.06
CA ALA A 28 4.05 -10.18 2.85
C ALA A 28 4.08 -8.65 2.75
N ASP A 29 3.05 -7.99 3.23
CA ASP A 29 2.93 -6.53 3.26
C ASP A 29 3.92 -5.88 4.23
N ASP A 30 4.14 -6.45 5.41
CA ASP A 30 5.18 -6.03 6.36
C ASP A 30 6.58 -6.13 5.72
N LEU A 31 6.83 -7.24 5.01
CA LEU A 31 8.09 -7.45 4.32
C LEU A 31 8.28 -6.44 3.18
N ILE A 32 7.25 -6.19 2.39
CA ILE A 32 7.28 -5.20 1.31
C ILE A 32 7.52 -3.81 1.90
N GLY A 33 6.80 -3.45 2.98
CA GLY A 33 6.99 -2.21 3.71
C GLY A 33 8.43 -2.04 4.19
N HIS A 34 9.00 -3.11 4.77
CA HIS A 34 10.40 -3.12 5.19
C HIS A 34 11.36 -2.89 4.01
N ILE A 35 11.18 -3.60 2.89
CA ILE A 35 12.06 -3.50 1.72
C ILE A 35 12.05 -2.09 1.11
N VAL A 36 10.88 -1.47 0.95
CA VAL A 36 10.82 -0.14 0.30
C VAL A 36 11.47 0.97 1.12
N HIS A 37 11.61 0.77 2.44
CA HIS A 37 12.25 1.72 3.35
C HIS A 37 13.74 1.44 3.61
N GLN A 38 14.33 0.39 2.98
CA GLN A 38 15.75 0.13 3.16
C GLN A 38 16.61 1.19 2.48
N ASP A 39 17.59 1.69 3.21
CA ASP A 39 18.58 2.67 2.70
C ASP A 39 19.32 2.15 1.46
N TYR A 40 19.50 0.84 1.37
CA TYR A 40 20.13 0.19 0.21
C TYR A 40 19.41 0.51 -1.12
N TYR A 41 18.10 0.72 -1.08
CA TYR A 41 17.27 1.05 -2.24
C TYR A 41 16.94 2.55 -2.35
N SER A 42 17.61 3.40 -1.58
CA SER A 42 17.45 4.86 -1.70
C SER A 42 17.87 5.33 -3.10
N GLY A 43 17.07 6.20 -3.69
CA GLY A 43 17.25 6.66 -5.07
C GLY A 43 16.76 5.69 -6.16
N TRP A 44 16.29 4.49 -5.80
CA TRP A 44 15.71 3.56 -6.76
C TRP A 44 14.21 3.85 -6.96
N GLN A 45 13.77 3.76 -8.22
CA GLN A 45 12.33 3.70 -8.49
C GLN A 45 11.79 2.33 -8.11
N LYS A 46 10.89 2.30 -7.13
CA LYS A 46 10.27 1.08 -6.61
C LYS A 46 8.82 0.99 -7.06
N ILE A 47 8.41 -0.17 -7.57
CA ILE A 47 7.04 -0.42 -8.01
C ILE A 47 6.48 -1.61 -7.23
N ILE A 48 5.48 -1.35 -6.38
CA ILE A 48 4.72 -2.40 -5.71
C ILE A 48 3.60 -2.83 -6.66
N VAL A 49 3.54 -4.11 -7.01
CA VAL A 49 2.48 -4.66 -7.87
C VAL A 49 1.42 -5.30 -6.97
N SER A 50 0.33 -4.58 -6.71
CA SER A 50 -0.75 -5.04 -5.84
C SER A 50 -2.06 -4.30 -6.12
N SER A 51 -3.19 -4.99 -5.90
CA SER A 51 -4.52 -4.36 -5.88
C SER A 51 -4.92 -3.87 -4.49
N ASP A 52 -4.13 -4.19 -3.46
CA ASP A 52 -4.39 -3.79 -2.10
C ASP A 52 -4.11 -2.29 -1.89
N LYS A 53 -5.05 -1.62 -1.25
CA LYS A 53 -4.97 -0.18 -0.98
C LYS A 53 -4.10 0.14 0.24
N ASP A 54 -3.79 -0.85 1.06
CA ASP A 54 -2.96 -0.64 2.23
C ASP A 54 -1.52 -0.27 1.85
N PHE A 55 -1.08 -0.66 0.65
CA PHE A 55 0.18 -0.18 0.09
C PHE A 55 0.21 1.31 -0.30
N PHE A 56 -0.93 1.99 -0.32
CA PHE A 56 -0.95 3.42 -0.67
C PHE A 56 -0.22 4.29 0.36
N GLN A 57 -0.11 3.84 1.61
CA GLN A 57 0.70 4.47 2.64
C GLN A 57 2.22 4.40 2.35
N LEU A 58 2.66 3.49 1.48
CA LEU A 58 4.07 3.32 1.09
C LEU A 58 4.45 4.15 -0.14
N VAL A 59 3.48 4.82 -0.78
CA VAL A 59 3.72 5.67 -1.95
C VAL A 59 4.55 6.87 -1.56
N SER A 60 5.58 7.16 -2.36
CA SER A 60 6.49 8.28 -2.19
C SER A 60 6.99 8.77 -3.56
N ASP A 61 7.94 9.70 -3.57
CA ASP A 61 8.59 10.13 -4.81
C ASP A 61 9.36 8.99 -5.49
N GLU A 62 9.82 7.99 -4.73
CA GLU A 62 10.56 6.84 -5.22
C GLU A 62 9.72 5.55 -5.30
N THR A 63 8.53 5.53 -4.71
CA THR A 63 7.70 4.32 -4.62
C THR A 63 6.31 4.58 -5.18
N SER A 64 5.88 3.75 -6.11
CA SER A 64 4.52 3.76 -6.66
C SER A 64 3.88 2.38 -6.55
N VAL A 65 2.54 2.33 -6.62
CA VAL A 65 1.78 1.08 -6.64
C VAL A 65 1.16 0.92 -8.02
N TYR A 66 1.48 -0.19 -8.69
CA TYR A 66 0.78 -0.59 -9.92
C TYR A 66 -0.34 -1.56 -9.58
N ARG A 67 -1.54 -1.24 -10.00
CA ARG A 67 -2.75 -2.04 -9.78
C ARG A 67 -3.09 -2.80 -11.07
N PRO A 68 -2.75 -4.09 -11.18
CA PRO A 68 -2.85 -4.82 -12.45
C PRO A 68 -4.28 -5.01 -12.94
N ILE A 69 -5.27 -5.15 -12.05
CA ILE A 69 -6.68 -5.31 -12.44
C ILE A 69 -7.25 -4.02 -13.05
N GLN A 70 -6.85 -2.85 -12.53
CA GLN A 70 -7.30 -1.54 -12.98
C GLN A 70 -6.39 -0.93 -14.05
N ASP A 71 -5.26 -1.55 -14.32
CA ASP A 71 -4.20 -1.06 -15.21
C ASP A 71 -3.82 0.40 -14.90
N THR A 72 -3.56 0.67 -13.61
CA THR A 72 -3.29 2.03 -13.11
C THR A 72 -2.09 2.10 -12.21
N PHE A 73 -1.28 3.16 -12.36
CA PHE A 73 -0.25 3.52 -11.40
C PHE A 73 -0.81 4.52 -10.38
N ILE A 74 -0.50 4.26 -9.12
CA ILE A 74 -0.81 5.12 -7.99
C ILE A 74 0.49 5.77 -7.52
N SER A 75 0.56 7.07 -7.66
CA SER A 75 1.65 7.95 -7.22
C SER A 75 1.12 8.94 -6.17
N VAL A 76 2.01 9.74 -5.59
CA VAL A 76 1.63 10.85 -4.70
C VAL A 76 0.59 11.77 -5.36
N ILE A 77 0.83 12.14 -6.63
CA ILE A 77 -0.08 13.01 -7.39
C ILE A 77 -1.44 12.35 -7.56
N THR A 78 -1.47 11.06 -7.93
CA THR A 78 -2.71 10.31 -8.13
C THR A 78 -3.55 10.28 -6.85
N LEU A 79 -2.93 10.03 -5.68
CA LEU A 79 -3.63 10.00 -4.40
C LEU A 79 -4.16 11.39 -4.00
N LEU A 80 -3.37 12.43 -4.21
CA LEU A 80 -3.80 13.81 -3.96
C LEU A 80 -4.97 14.22 -4.87
N GLU A 81 -5.00 13.77 -6.11
CA GLU A 81 -6.10 14.06 -7.03
C GLU A 81 -7.38 13.28 -6.70
N GLN A 82 -7.26 12.00 -6.36
CA GLN A 82 -8.40 11.11 -6.14
C GLN A 82 -8.98 11.21 -4.73
N ASP A 83 -8.11 11.13 -3.72
CA ASP A 83 -8.51 11.01 -2.31
C ASP A 83 -8.28 12.30 -1.53
N LYS A 84 -7.50 13.27 -2.07
CA LYS A 84 -7.12 14.52 -1.39
C LYS A 84 -6.36 14.26 -0.08
N ILE A 85 -5.64 13.15 0.01
CA ILE A 85 -4.86 12.72 1.16
C ILE A 85 -3.46 12.38 0.68
N HIS A 86 -2.46 12.94 1.36
CA HIS A 86 -1.06 12.61 1.09
C HIS A 86 -0.74 11.20 1.61
N PRO A 87 0.11 10.40 0.93
CA PRO A 87 0.49 9.06 1.39
C PRO A 87 0.94 8.99 2.85
N ASN A 88 1.71 9.98 3.32
CA ASN A 88 2.18 10.05 4.71
C ASN A 88 1.03 10.06 5.75
N ASN A 89 -0.17 10.46 5.34
CA ASN A 89 -1.36 10.54 6.17
C ASN A 89 -2.40 9.47 5.82
N TYR A 90 -2.06 8.58 4.87
CA TYR A 90 -3.01 7.60 4.36
C TYR A 90 -3.40 6.58 5.42
N ALA A 91 -2.44 6.10 6.21
CA ALA A 91 -2.70 5.18 7.33
C ALA A 91 -3.63 5.81 8.38
N LEU A 92 -3.40 7.09 8.74
CA LEU A 92 -4.27 7.82 9.68
C LEU A 92 -5.70 7.94 9.13
N ALA A 93 -5.85 8.30 7.85
CA ALA A 93 -7.15 8.38 7.20
C ALA A 93 -7.85 7.02 7.15
N ARG A 94 -7.12 5.94 6.87
CA ARG A 94 -7.64 4.56 6.88
C ARG A 94 -8.09 4.14 8.28
N ALA A 95 -7.34 4.49 9.32
CA ALA A 95 -7.75 4.21 10.70
C ALA A 95 -9.11 4.85 11.06
N MET A 96 -9.37 6.07 10.55
CA MET A 96 -10.68 6.74 10.75
C MET A 96 -11.81 6.06 9.97
N VAL A 97 -11.55 5.59 8.75
CA VAL A 97 -12.54 4.94 7.88
C VAL A 97 -12.81 3.50 8.31
N GLY A 98 -11.80 2.82 8.84
CA GLY A 98 -11.82 1.39 9.15
C GLY A 98 -11.64 0.52 7.90
N ASP A 99 -11.51 -0.77 8.13
CA ASP A 99 -11.43 -1.79 7.10
C ASP A 99 -12.37 -2.96 7.39
N LYS A 100 -13.31 -3.18 6.47
CA LYS A 100 -14.29 -4.27 6.60
C LYS A 100 -13.68 -5.64 6.30
N SER A 101 -12.63 -5.71 5.47
CA SER A 101 -11.94 -6.96 5.15
C SER A 101 -11.23 -7.52 6.38
N ASP A 102 -10.66 -6.64 7.19
CA ASP A 102 -9.92 -6.96 8.41
C ASP A 102 -10.77 -6.86 9.67
N ASN A 103 -12.09 -6.67 9.51
CA ASN A 103 -13.03 -6.49 10.61
C ASN A 103 -12.67 -5.32 11.54
N LEU A 104 -12.03 -4.28 10.99
CA LEU A 104 -11.70 -3.06 11.72
C LEU A 104 -12.82 -2.04 11.57
N ALA A 105 -13.48 -1.74 12.68
CA ALA A 105 -14.55 -0.74 12.71
C ALA A 105 -13.96 0.67 12.64
N GLY A 106 -14.31 1.43 11.61
CA GLY A 106 -14.06 2.86 11.56
C GLY A 106 -15.18 3.68 12.18
N VAL A 107 -15.07 5.00 12.07
CA VAL A 107 -16.12 5.93 12.49
C VAL A 107 -17.36 5.74 11.59
N PRO A 108 -18.57 5.50 12.16
CA PRO A 108 -19.75 5.27 11.38
C PRO A 108 -20.05 6.40 10.37
N ARG A 109 -20.36 6.03 9.14
CA ARG A 109 -20.70 6.94 8.02
C ARG A 109 -19.56 7.85 7.56
N ILE A 110 -18.33 7.59 7.96
CA ILE A 110 -17.15 8.31 7.50
C ILE A 110 -16.39 7.44 6.46
N GLY A 111 -16.19 8.01 5.27
CA GLY A 111 -15.35 7.43 4.21
C GLY A 111 -14.22 8.38 3.86
N MET A 112 -13.27 7.95 3.02
CA MET A 112 -12.07 8.73 2.65
C MET A 112 -12.40 10.16 2.20
N LYS A 113 -13.43 10.35 1.36
CA LYS A 113 -13.87 11.68 0.92
C LYS A 113 -14.36 12.57 2.07
N THR A 114 -14.98 11.97 3.08
CA THR A 114 -15.45 12.70 4.27
C THR A 114 -14.28 13.09 5.15
N VAL A 115 -13.31 12.18 5.33
CA VAL A 115 -12.05 12.46 6.05
C VAL A 115 -11.32 13.62 5.39
N ALA A 116 -11.09 13.57 4.08
CA ALA A 116 -10.42 14.63 3.34
C ALA A 116 -11.13 16.00 3.46
N LYS A 117 -12.45 16.01 3.51
CA LYS A 117 -13.26 17.23 3.68
C LYS A 117 -13.16 17.80 5.10
N LEU A 118 -13.16 16.94 6.12
CA LEU A 118 -13.11 17.35 7.53
C LEU A 118 -11.70 17.73 7.96
N PHE A 119 -10.70 17.09 7.38
CA PHE A 119 -9.29 17.24 7.72
C PHE A 119 -8.46 17.58 6.47
N PRO A 120 -8.65 18.76 5.85
CA PRO A 120 -8.00 19.11 4.59
C PRO A 120 -6.46 19.19 4.68
N TYR A 121 -5.91 19.38 5.88
CA TYR A 121 -4.47 19.36 6.13
C TYR A 121 -3.82 17.99 5.91
N LEU A 122 -4.60 16.90 5.85
CA LEU A 122 -4.06 15.58 5.50
C LEU A 122 -3.58 15.47 4.04
N SER A 123 -3.84 16.50 3.22
CA SER A 123 -3.25 16.63 1.88
C SER A 123 -1.80 17.14 1.90
N GLU A 124 -1.33 17.63 3.02
CA GLU A 124 0.05 18.10 3.17
C GLU A 124 1.03 16.92 3.30
N SER A 125 2.28 17.15 2.89
CA SER A 125 3.35 16.15 3.04
C SER A 125 3.81 15.92 4.48
N LYS A 126 3.43 16.81 5.40
CA LYS A 126 3.65 16.63 6.83
C LYS A 126 2.87 15.40 7.31
N GLN A 127 3.52 14.53 8.06
CA GLN A 127 2.86 13.43 8.76
C GLN A 127 2.15 13.96 10.01
N TYR A 128 0.91 13.54 10.20
CA TYR A 128 0.11 13.85 11.37
C TYR A 128 -0.18 12.57 12.16
N ASP A 129 -0.22 12.69 13.48
CA ASP A 129 -0.53 11.61 14.40
C ASP A 129 -1.94 11.79 14.99
N ALA A 130 -2.43 10.77 15.67
CA ALA A 130 -3.77 10.74 16.25
C ALA A 130 -3.89 11.44 17.63
N ASP A 131 -2.87 12.22 18.04
CA ASP A 131 -2.84 12.92 19.34
C ASP A 131 -3.78 14.14 19.40
#